data_f33bcab50870e995f1b7b1fc4637019b
#
_entry.id   f33bcab50870e995f1b7b1fc4637019b
#
_cell.length_a   1.000
_cell.length_b   1.000
_cell.length_c   1.000
_cell.angle_alpha   90.00
_cell.angle_beta   90.00
_cell.angle_gamma   90.00
#
_symmetry.space_group_name_H-M   'P 1'
#
loop_
_entity.id
_entity.type
_entity.pdbx_description
1 polymer ?
#
loop_
_entity_poly.entity_id
_entity_poly.type
_entity_poly.pdbx_seq_one_letter_code
_entity_poly.pdbx_strand_id
1 'polypeptide(L)'
;GGEGLTQRGMGMTGAALLAASAALHAGAGRVLLSLLDPAETAEISAQPELLRRRFEALELETLTVVCGCGGGQAVRNVLPAVLQRAGPLVLDADALNALGAEGSLQQVLKARAARQHTTVLTPHPLEAARLLHTYTAQVQAHRLAAAQQLARQFQCVVVLKGSGTVIACPQGTPII
;
A
#
# COMPACT_ATOMS: atom_id res chain seq x y z
N GLY A 1 4.84 -7.30 -0.77
CA GLY A 1 5.08 -8.67 -0.36
C GLY A 1 3.86 -9.56 -0.50
N GLY A 2 4.02 -10.74 -1.08
CA GLY A 2 2.96 -11.74 -1.20
C GLY A 2 2.87 -12.63 0.05
N GLU A 3 1.65 -13.05 0.38
CA GLU A 3 1.39 -14.08 1.39
C GLU A 3 1.39 -15.45 0.70
N GLY A 4 2.11 -16.43 1.27
CA GLY A 4 2.22 -17.76 0.69
C GLY A 4 0.95 -18.61 0.81
N LEU A 5 0.96 -19.74 0.10
CA LEU A 5 -0.13 -20.73 0.06
C LEU A 5 -0.48 -21.33 1.44
N THR A 6 0.46 -21.32 2.37
CA THR A 6 0.36 -22.05 3.64
C THR A 6 -0.68 -21.48 4.62
N GLN A 7 -1.02 -20.21 4.55
CA GLN A 7 -1.92 -19.60 5.53
C GLN A 7 -3.41 -19.62 5.14
N ARG A 8 -3.74 -19.63 3.84
CA ARG A 8 -5.13 -19.59 3.36
C ARG A 8 -5.45 -20.53 2.21
N GLY A 9 -4.52 -21.38 1.79
CA GLY A 9 -4.68 -22.23 0.60
C GLY A 9 -4.75 -21.45 -0.72
N MET A 10 -4.47 -20.14 -0.71
CA MET A 10 -4.41 -19.29 -1.89
C MET A 10 -3.15 -18.43 -1.82
N GLY A 11 -2.25 -18.60 -2.79
CA GLY A 11 -1.07 -17.74 -2.93
C GLY A 11 -1.45 -16.35 -3.41
N MET A 12 -0.95 -15.32 -2.72
CA MET A 12 -1.15 -13.91 -3.08
C MET A 12 0.12 -13.26 -3.63
N THR A 13 1.17 -14.03 -3.84
CA THR A 13 2.48 -13.59 -4.37
C THR A 13 2.34 -12.95 -5.74
N GLY A 14 1.41 -13.44 -6.57
CA GLY A 14 1.12 -12.89 -7.89
C GLY A 14 0.77 -11.39 -7.87
N ALA A 15 0.11 -10.89 -6.83
CA ALA A 15 -0.19 -9.46 -6.73
C ALA A 15 1.07 -8.61 -6.54
N ALA A 16 2.04 -9.09 -5.77
CA ALA A 16 3.33 -8.43 -5.60
C ALA A 16 4.15 -8.45 -6.90
N LEU A 17 4.14 -9.58 -7.63
CA LEU A 17 4.79 -9.71 -8.93
C LEU A 17 4.17 -8.77 -9.97
N LEU A 18 2.85 -8.70 -10.06
CA LEU A 18 2.16 -7.78 -10.96
C LEU A 18 2.48 -6.32 -10.66
N ALA A 19 2.51 -5.93 -9.39
CA ALA A 19 2.87 -4.57 -8.99
C ALA A 19 4.33 -4.25 -9.36
N ALA A 20 5.25 -5.18 -9.13
CA ALA A 20 6.66 -5.02 -9.47
C ALA A 20 6.88 -4.95 -11.00
N SER A 21 6.21 -5.83 -11.75
CA SER A 21 6.24 -5.81 -13.22
C SER A 21 5.67 -4.51 -13.79
N ALA A 22 4.55 -4.03 -13.24
CA ALA A 22 3.96 -2.76 -13.64
C ALA A 22 4.92 -1.58 -13.40
N ALA A 23 5.66 -1.57 -12.30
CA ALA A 23 6.66 -0.54 -12.02
C ALA A 23 7.79 -0.54 -13.07
N LEU A 24 8.29 -1.72 -13.47
CA LEU A 24 9.30 -1.82 -14.55
C LEU A 24 8.74 -1.28 -15.88
N HIS A 25 7.54 -1.71 -16.27
CA HIS A 25 6.90 -1.25 -17.51
C HIS A 25 6.56 0.25 -17.49
N ALA A 26 6.35 0.82 -16.31
CA ALA A 26 6.18 2.27 -16.14
C ALA A 26 7.49 3.06 -16.18
N GLY A 27 8.64 2.40 -16.38
CA GLY A 27 9.94 3.03 -16.56
C GLY A 27 10.82 3.09 -15.32
N ALA A 28 10.49 2.37 -14.24
CA ALA A 28 11.41 2.26 -13.10
C ALA A 28 12.69 1.53 -13.54
N GLY A 29 13.83 2.18 -13.39
CA GLY A 29 15.13 1.62 -13.83
C GLY A 29 15.59 0.40 -13.03
N ARG A 30 15.10 0.23 -11.79
CA ARG A 30 15.39 -0.92 -10.93
C ARG A 30 14.23 -1.16 -9.98
N VAL A 31 13.73 -2.39 -9.94
CA VAL A 31 12.67 -2.81 -9.02
C VAL A 31 13.18 -3.92 -8.11
N LEU A 32 13.08 -3.68 -6.81
CA LEU A 32 13.39 -4.64 -5.75
C LEU A 32 12.09 -5.27 -5.26
N LEU A 33 11.99 -6.59 -5.32
CA LEU A 33 10.84 -7.33 -4.84
C LEU A 33 11.19 -8.06 -3.54
N SER A 34 10.43 -7.77 -2.49
CA SER A 34 10.51 -8.48 -1.21
C SER A 34 9.21 -9.24 -0.97
N LEU A 35 9.29 -10.55 -1.00
CA LEU A 35 8.20 -11.44 -0.60
C LEU A 35 8.30 -11.70 0.90
N LEU A 36 7.18 -11.65 1.59
CA LEU A 36 7.12 -11.81 3.05
C LEU A 36 7.01 -13.29 3.47
N ASP A 37 6.73 -14.18 2.52
CA ASP A 37 6.81 -15.62 2.74
C ASP A 37 8.12 -16.18 2.17
N PRO A 38 8.98 -16.76 3.02
CA PRO A 38 10.25 -17.33 2.56
C PRO A 38 10.11 -18.62 1.72
N ALA A 39 8.95 -19.28 1.76
CA ALA A 39 8.74 -20.54 1.04
C ALA A 39 8.49 -20.37 -0.47
N GLU A 40 8.12 -19.18 -0.93
CA GLU A 40 7.78 -18.94 -2.33
C GLU A 40 9.00 -18.50 -3.17
N THR A 41 9.78 -19.47 -3.62
CA THR A 41 10.97 -19.19 -4.42
C THR A 41 10.81 -19.48 -5.92
N ALA A 42 9.79 -20.22 -6.33
CA ALA A 42 9.75 -20.85 -7.66
C ALA A 42 9.16 -19.99 -8.79
N GLU A 43 8.25 -19.06 -8.52
CA GLU A 43 7.48 -18.38 -9.58
C GLU A 43 8.17 -17.16 -10.21
N ILE A 44 9.27 -16.68 -9.63
CA ILE A 44 9.93 -15.43 -10.08
C ILE A 44 10.94 -15.66 -11.20
N SER A 45 11.22 -16.91 -11.55
CA SER A 45 12.21 -17.24 -12.60
C SER A 45 11.82 -16.73 -14.01
N ALA A 46 10.56 -16.38 -14.22
CA ALA A 46 10.06 -15.86 -15.51
C ALA A 46 10.37 -14.37 -15.77
N GLN A 47 10.79 -13.62 -14.76
CA GLN A 47 11.09 -12.18 -14.86
C GLN A 47 12.44 -11.86 -14.20
N PRO A 48 13.56 -12.14 -14.87
CA PRO A 48 14.91 -11.97 -14.31
C PRO A 48 15.26 -10.50 -13.99
N GLU A 49 14.52 -9.56 -14.54
CA GLU A 49 14.68 -8.11 -14.28
C GLU A 49 14.24 -7.71 -12.87
N LEU A 50 13.39 -8.51 -12.22
CA LEU A 50 12.95 -8.28 -10.85
C LEU A 50 13.99 -8.76 -9.85
N LEU A 51 14.61 -7.83 -9.15
CA LEU A 51 15.66 -8.14 -8.18
C LEU A 51 15.05 -8.53 -6.84
N ARG A 52 15.15 -9.81 -6.46
CA ARG A 52 14.73 -10.27 -5.14
C ARG A 52 15.65 -9.79 -4.04
N ARG A 53 15.07 -9.30 -2.96
CA ARG A 53 15.77 -8.96 -1.72
C ARG A 53 14.93 -9.37 -0.52
N ARG A 54 15.58 -9.79 0.56
CA ARG A 54 14.91 -9.91 1.86
C ARG A 54 14.54 -8.53 2.37
N PHE A 55 13.44 -8.42 3.11
CA PHE A 55 12.98 -7.15 3.65
C PHE A 55 14.06 -6.44 4.49
N GLU A 56 14.77 -7.20 5.32
CA GLU A 56 15.82 -6.69 6.21
C GLU A 56 17.03 -6.11 5.47
N ALA A 57 17.22 -6.49 4.21
CA ALA A 57 18.30 -6.01 3.35
C ALA A 57 17.91 -4.79 2.49
N LEU A 58 16.71 -4.22 2.71
CA LEU A 58 16.23 -3.05 2.00
C LEU A 58 16.62 -1.76 2.74
N GLU A 59 17.25 -0.84 2.02
CA GLU A 59 17.52 0.53 2.49
C GLU A 59 16.28 1.41 2.22
N LEU A 60 15.26 1.24 3.04
CA LEU A 60 13.93 1.85 2.84
C LEU A 60 13.96 3.36 2.65
N GLU A 61 14.92 4.04 3.26
CA GLU A 61 15.08 5.50 3.23
C GLU A 61 15.41 6.02 1.82
N THR A 62 16.08 5.20 1.01
CA THR A 62 16.53 5.56 -0.35
C THR A 62 15.56 5.09 -1.44
N LEU A 63 14.51 4.36 -1.05
CA LEU A 63 13.58 3.72 -1.98
C LEU A 63 12.22 4.41 -2.01
N THR A 64 11.60 4.42 -3.19
CA THR A 64 10.15 4.54 -3.31
C THR A 64 9.56 3.16 -3.03
N VAL A 65 8.71 3.07 -2.02
CA VAL A 65 8.17 1.79 -1.55
C VAL A 65 6.70 1.65 -1.92
N VAL A 66 6.32 0.48 -2.47
CA VAL A 66 4.92 0.05 -2.60
C VAL A 66 4.73 -1.11 -1.62
N CYS A 67 3.77 -0.98 -0.71
CA CYS A 67 3.56 -1.97 0.35
C CYS A 67 2.08 -2.36 0.46
N GLY A 68 1.83 -3.67 0.59
CA GLY A 68 0.50 -4.22 0.86
C GLY A 68 -0.06 -5.13 -0.22
N CYS A 69 0.39 -5.03 -1.48
CA CYS A 69 -0.11 -5.87 -2.57
C CYS A 69 0.14 -7.35 -2.26
N GLY A 70 -0.92 -8.09 -1.90
CA GLY A 70 -0.85 -9.50 -1.55
C GLY A 70 0.00 -9.80 -0.31
N GLY A 71 0.15 -8.85 0.61
CA GLY A 71 0.99 -9.00 1.81
C GLY A 71 0.36 -9.84 2.92
N GLY A 72 -0.94 -10.09 2.84
CA GLY A 72 -1.69 -10.85 3.83
C GLY A 72 -1.48 -10.37 5.26
N GLN A 73 -1.51 -11.28 6.22
CA GLN A 73 -1.24 -10.95 7.62
C GLN A 73 0.23 -10.60 7.86
N ALA A 74 1.15 -11.13 7.05
CA ALA A 74 2.59 -10.90 7.21
C ALA A 74 2.98 -9.42 7.02
N VAL A 75 2.18 -8.64 6.29
CA VAL A 75 2.42 -7.20 6.12
C VAL A 75 2.49 -6.45 7.45
N ARG A 76 1.75 -6.89 8.47
CA ARG A 76 1.74 -6.29 9.81
C ARG A 76 3.12 -6.27 10.47
N ASN A 77 3.95 -7.28 10.17
CA ASN A 77 5.28 -7.40 10.76
C ASN A 77 6.26 -6.36 10.19
N VAL A 78 6.07 -5.95 8.94
CA VAL A 78 6.98 -5.01 8.24
C VAL A 78 6.44 -3.58 8.18
N LEU A 79 5.12 -3.40 8.27
CA LEU A 79 4.47 -2.11 8.09
C LEU A 79 4.96 -1.03 9.06
N PRO A 80 5.22 -1.30 10.36
CA PRO A 80 5.79 -0.29 11.25
C PRO A 80 7.13 0.27 10.75
N ALA A 81 8.04 -0.59 10.31
CA ALA A 81 9.34 -0.18 9.76
C ALA A 81 9.18 0.58 8.43
N VAL A 82 8.28 0.13 7.56
CA VAL A 82 7.96 0.82 6.29
C VAL A 82 7.44 2.23 6.57
N LEU A 83 6.47 2.39 7.49
CA LEU A 83 5.92 3.69 7.84
C LEU A 83 6.96 4.63 8.46
N GLN A 84 7.89 4.10 9.23
CA GLN A 84 8.92 4.90 9.89
C GLN A 84 10.04 5.31 8.94
N ARG A 85 10.47 4.42 8.04
CA ARG A 85 11.75 4.54 7.34
C ARG A 85 11.62 4.82 5.85
N ALA A 86 10.53 4.38 5.18
CA ALA A 86 10.42 4.56 3.74
C ALA A 86 10.45 6.04 3.33
N GLY A 87 11.14 6.36 2.24
CA GLY A 87 11.03 7.63 1.54
C GLY A 87 9.62 7.83 0.98
N PRO A 88 9.42 8.06 -0.31
CA PRO A 88 8.07 8.06 -0.91
C PRO A 88 7.40 6.68 -0.74
N LEU A 89 6.10 6.66 -0.41
CA LEU A 89 5.39 5.45 -0.03
C LEU A 89 4.02 5.36 -0.68
N VAL A 90 3.70 4.21 -1.27
CA VAL A 90 2.35 3.83 -1.70
C VAL A 90 1.86 2.68 -0.82
N LEU A 91 0.67 2.81 -0.25
CA LEU A 91 0.01 1.78 0.55
C LEU A 91 -1.26 1.31 -0.13
N ASP A 92 -1.38 -0.02 -0.33
CA ASP A 92 -2.54 -0.66 -0.95
C ASP A 92 -2.98 -1.90 -0.16
N ALA A 93 -4.17 -2.37 -0.43
CA ALA A 93 -4.68 -3.68 -0.04
C ALA A 93 -4.45 -4.02 1.46
N ASP A 94 -3.62 -5.01 1.74
CA ASP A 94 -3.44 -5.53 3.11
C ASP A 94 -2.76 -4.54 4.05
N ALA A 95 -1.94 -3.62 3.54
CA ALA A 95 -1.41 -2.52 4.34
C ALA A 95 -2.52 -1.54 4.78
N LEU A 96 -3.49 -1.24 3.91
CA LEU A 96 -4.65 -0.42 4.25
C LEU A 96 -5.58 -1.14 5.24
N ASN A 97 -5.75 -2.45 5.10
CA ASN A 97 -6.50 -3.26 6.05
C ASN A 97 -5.84 -3.28 7.43
N ALA A 98 -4.52 -3.37 7.50
CA ALA A 98 -3.78 -3.29 8.76
C ALA A 98 -3.93 -1.91 9.41
N LEU A 99 -3.82 -0.82 8.64
CA LEU A 99 -4.06 0.55 9.11
C LEU A 99 -5.48 0.74 9.65
N GLY A 100 -6.50 0.17 8.98
CA GLY A 100 -7.88 0.24 9.43
C GLY A 100 -8.15 -0.48 10.75
N ALA A 101 -7.33 -1.49 11.07
CA ALA A 101 -7.46 -2.29 12.28
C ALA A 101 -6.63 -1.77 13.47
N GLU A 102 -5.57 -0.98 13.23
CA GLU A 102 -4.58 -0.62 14.25
C GLU A 102 -4.34 0.89 14.31
N GLY A 103 -4.91 1.55 15.31
CA GLY A 103 -4.80 3.00 15.51
C GLY A 103 -3.35 3.48 15.73
N SER A 104 -2.48 2.65 16.30
CA SER A 104 -1.06 2.94 16.45
C SER A 104 -0.36 3.15 15.11
N LEU A 105 -0.66 2.32 14.11
CA LEU A 105 -0.12 2.47 12.75
C LEU A 105 -0.61 3.77 12.08
N GLN A 106 -1.87 4.16 12.34
CA GLN A 106 -2.40 5.43 11.83
C GLN A 106 -1.65 6.64 12.39
N GLN A 107 -1.23 6.60 13.67
CA GLN A 107 -0.42 7.68 14.25
C GLN A 107 0.96 7.78 13.59
N VAL A 108 1.61 6.64 13.32
CA VAL A 108 2.90 6.62 12.62
C VAL A 108 2.74 7.13 11.18
N LEU A 109 1.64 6.77 10.49
CA LEU A 109 1.34 7.29 9.16
C LEU A 109 1.21 8.82 9.15
N LYS A 110 0.44 9.39 10.09
CA LYS A 110 0.27 10.85 10.21
C LYS A 110 1.61 11.58 10.45
N ALA A 111 2.49 11.00 11.25
CA ALA A 111 3.79 11.57 11.54
C ALA A 111 4.72 11.69 10.31
N ARG A 112 4.46 10.95 9.23
CA ARG A 112 5.22 11.06 7.97
C ARG A 112 5.08 12.43 7.33
N ALA A 113 3.87 13.02 7.36
CA ALA A 113 3.62 14.34 6.79
C ALA A 113 4.49 15.43 7.46
N ALA A 114 4.67 15.37 8.77
CA ALA A 114 5.54 16.29 9.49
C ALA A 114 7.02 16.19 9.07
N ARG A 115 7.43 15.02 8.55
CA ARG A 115 8.77 14.77 7.99
C ARG A 115 8.85 15.02 6.49
N GLN A 116 7.78 15.56 5.88
CA GLN A 116 7.67 15.80 4.43
C GLN A 116 7.83 14.53 3.57
N HIS A 117 7.54 13.36 4.12
CA HIS A 117 7.56 12.10 3.41
C HIS A 117 6.25 11.89 2.65
N THR A 118 6.30 11.95 1.33
CA THR A 118 5.13 11.73 0.47
C THR A 118 4.54 10.35 0.67
N THR A 119 3.23 10.29 0.89
CA THR A 119 2.50 9.03 0.99
C THR A 119 1.25 9.07 0.13
N VAL A 120 0.96 7.96 -0.55
CA VAL A 120 -0.25 7.74 -1.35
C VAL A 120 -0.97 6.52 -0.80
N LEU A 121 -2.26 6.66 -0.50
CA LEU A 121 -3.16 5.55 -0.18
C LEU A 121 -4.03 5.27 -1.39
N THR A 122 -4.21 3.98 -1.74
CA THR A 122 -5.00 3.58 -2.91
C THR A 122 -6.20 2.69 -2.52
N PRO A 123 -7.09 3.14 -1.61
CA PRO A 123 -8.18 2.31 -1.13
C PRO A 123 -9.25 2.06 -2.20
N HIS A 124 -9.79 0.84 -2.25
CA HIS A 124 -11.12 0.61 -2.79
C HIS A 124 -12.20 0.99 -1.74
N PRO A 125 -13.51 1.06 -2.09
CA PRO A 125 -14.52 1.59 -1.17
C PRO A 125 -14.63 0.87 0.18
N LEU A 126 -14.40 -0.45 0.23
CA LEU A 126 -14.42 -1.19 1.49
C LEU A 126 -13.20 -0.89 2.37
N GLU A 127 -12.02 -0.74 1.80
CA GLU A 127 -10.81 -0.31 2.52
C GLU A 127 -10.97 1.12 3.06
N ALA A 128 -11.52 2.02 2.25
CA ALA A 128 -11.85 3.37 2.67
C ALA A 128 -12.85 3.40 3.85
N ALA A 129 -13.88 2.56 3.78
CA ALA A 129 -14.86 2.42 4.86
C ALA A 129 -14.24 1.94 6.18
N ARG A 130 -13.30 0.98 6.11
CA ARG A 130 -12.54 0.51 7.29
C ARG A 130 -11.67 1.62 7.89
N LEU A 131 -10.98 2.38 7.06
CA LEU A 131 -10.13 3.51 7.48
C LEU A 131 -10.94 4.65 8.11
N LEU A 132 -12.18 4.88 7.64
CA LEU A 132 -13.09 5.91 8.14
C LEU A 132 -14.00 5.41 9.26
N HIS A 133 -13.93 4.11 9.63
CA HIS A 133 -14.84 3.47 10.59
C HIS A 133 -16.32 3.67 10.23
N THR A 134 -16.66 3.49 8.95
CA THR A 134 -18.01 3.66 8.39
C THR A 134 -18.41 2.49 7.49
N TYR A 135 -19.52 2.61 6.77
CA TYR A 135 -20.02 1.58 5.86
C TYR A 135 -19.64 1.87 4.40
N THR A 136 -19.41 0.83 3.62
CA THR A 136 -19.08 0.94 2.18
C THR A 136 -20.14 1.71 1.39
N ALA A 137 -21.44 1.53 1.73
CA ALA A 137 -22.53 2.25 1.09
C ALA A 137 -22.42 3.76 1.28
N GLN A 138 -22.00 4.22 2.47
CA GLN A 138 -21.79 5.64 2.75
C GLN A 138 -20.61 6.23 1.97
N VAL A 139 -19.50 5.47 1.88
CA VAL A 139 -18.36 5.85 1.04
C VAL A 139 -18.79 6.00 -0.43
N GLN A 140 -19.57 5.05 -0.94
CA GLN A 140 -20.04 5.07 -2.33
C GLN A 140 -21.01 6.23 -2.61
N ALA A 141 -21.90 6.55 -1.66
CA ALA A 141 -22.82 7.66 -1.80
C ALA A 141 -22.13 9.04 -1.82
N HIS A 142 -20.96 9.15 -1.16
CA HIS A 142 -20.27 10.43 -0.96
C HIS A 142 -18.77 10.34 -1.27
N ARG A 143 -18.39 9.79 -2.43
CA ARG A 143 -17.00 9.45 -2.79
C ARG A 143 -16.03 10.63 -2.67
N LEU A 144 -16.41 11.82 -3.17
CA LEU A 144 -15.57 13.02 -3.08
C LEU A 144 -15.28 13.40 -1.63
N ALA A 145 -16.32 13.43 -0.79
CA ALA A 145 -16.19 13.77 0.62
C ALA A 145 -15.35 12.71 1.38
N ALA A 146 -15.56 11.41 1.09
CA ALA A 146 -14.82 10.32 1.71
C ALA A 146 -13.32 10.37 1.36
N ALA A 147 -12.98 10.58 0.10
CA ALA A 147 -11.59 10.72 -0.34
C ALA A 147 -10.91 11.93 0.32
N GLN A 148 -11.61 13.09 0.36
CA GLN A 148 -11.09 14.29 0.99
C GLN A 148 -10.93 14.15 2.51
N GLN A 149 -11.85 13.45 3.18
CA GLN A 149 -11.76 13.16 4.61
C GLN A 149 -10.54 12.30 4.91
N LEU A 150 -10.30 11.24 4.15
CA LEU A 150 -9.12 10.38 4.29
C LEU A 150 -7.82 11.17 4.07
N ALA A 151 -7.77 12.00 3.01
CA ALA A 151 -6.59 12.80 2.70
C ALA A 151 -6.25 13.76 3.85
N ARG A 152 -7.24 14.43 4.41
CA ARG A 152 -7.07 15.34 5.56
C ARG A 152 -6.72 14.58 6.84
N GLN A 153 -7.38 13.44 7.10
CA GLN A 153 -7.17 12.64 8.31
C GLN A 153 -5.74 12.09 8.39
N PHE A 154 -5.19 11.63 7.26
CA PHE A 154 -3.87 11.01 7.19
C PHE A 154 -2.79 11.93 6.63
N GLN A 155 -3.15 13.16 6.23
CA GLN A 155 -2.23 14.15 5.65
C GLN A 155 -1.42 13.59 4.47
N CYS A 156 -2.11 12.91 3.54
CA CYS A 156 -1.51 12.24 2.40
C CYS A 156 -2.41 12.31 1.15
N VAL A 157 -1.88 11.90 0.00
CA VAL A 157 -2.68 11.74 -1.21
C VAL A 157 -3.51 10.47 -1.10
N VAL A 158 -4.78 10.53 -1.50
CA VAL A 158 -5.71 9.40 -1.54
C VAL A 158 -6.23 9.20 -2.95
N VAL A 159 -6.12 7.98 -3.46
CA VAL A 159 -6.69 7.53 -4.73
C VAL A 159 -7.81 6.54 -4.40
N LEU A 160 -9.04 7.02 -4.26
CA LEU A 160 -10.21 6.18 -4.00
C LEU A 160 -10.64 5.48 -5.29
N LYS A 161 -10.26 4.20 -5.40
CA LYS A 161 -10.50 3.36 -6.60
C LYS A 161 -11.99 3.15 -6.88
N GLY A 162 -12.35 3.00 -8.16
CA GLY A 162 -13.69 2.66 -8.61
C GLY A 162 -14.05 3.31 -9.94
N SER A 163 -15.30 3.12 -10.40
CA SER A 163 -15.83 3.89 -11.54
C SER A 163 -15.86 5.37 -11.16
N GLY A 164 -15.16 6.22 -11.90
CA GLY A 164 -14.86 7.58 -11.48
C GLY A 164 -13.92 7.56 -10.26
N THR A 165 -12.68 7.10 -10.45
CA THR A 165 -11.64 7.17 -9.41
C THR A 165 -11.44 8.61 -8.96
N VAL A 166 -11.43 8.81 -7.63
CA VAL A 166 -11.26 10.14 -7.01
C VAL A 166 -9.86 10.28 -6.45
N ILE A 167 -9.16 11.34 -6.82
CA ILE A 167 -7.86 11.71 -6.25
C ILE A 167 -8.06 12.93 -5.35
N ALA A 168 -7.65 12.83 -4.10
CA ALA A 168 -7.72 13.89 -3.10
C ALA A 168 -6.38 14.13 -2.43
N CYS A 169 -6.07 15.39 -2.18
CA CYS A 169 -4.94 15.84 -1.38
C CYS A 169 -5.45 16.48 -0.09
N PRO A 170 -4.60 16.65 0.95
CA PRO A 170 -5.00 17.29 2.20
C PRO A 170 -5.57 18.71 1.99
N GLN A 171 -5.00 19.44 1.03
CA GLN A 171 -5.43 20.77 0.59
C GLN A 171 -5.94 20.70 -0.85
N GLY A 172 -6.91 21.58 -1.17
CA GLY A 172 -7.48 21.64 -2.52
C GLY A 172 -8.76 20.84 -2.67
N THR A 173 -9.25 20.80 -3.91
CA THR A 173 -10.50 20.12 -4.30
C THR A 173 -10.15 18.74 -4.87
N PRO A 174 -10.90 17.67 -4.53
CA PRO A 174 -10.74 16.37 -5.18
C PRO A 174 -10.97 16.43 -6.69
N ILE A 175 -10.26 15.56 -7.42
CA ILE A 175 -10.37 15.42 -8.89
C ILE A 175 -10.94 14.03 -9.21
N ILE A 176 -11.72 13.93 -10.28
CA ILE A 176 -12.22 12.68 -10.85
C ILE A 176 -11.50 12.41 -12.16
#